data_71240754042c1c2ac5a164cb2c5ceb8b
#
_entry.id   71240754042c1c2ac5a164cb2c5ceb8b
#
_cell.length_a   1.000
_cell.length_b   1.000
_cell.length_c   1.000
_cell.angle_alpha   90.00
_cell.angle_beta   90.00
_cell.angle_gamma   90.00
#
_symmetry.space_group_name_H-M   'P 1'
#
loop_
_entity.id
_entity.type
_entity.pdbx_description
1 polymer ?
#
loop_
_entity_poly.entity_id
_entity_poly.type
_entity_poly.pdbx_seq_one_letter_code
_entity_poly.pdbx_strand_id
1 'polypeptide(L)'
;MVELILGHLKFYTANMYLDISGKLDDDINSINDILQIAKTSGILITMDSNSRSRMWFDKLTNARGKKLEEFLISKQLFVVNEKNEMNSKQLRV
;
A
#
# COMPACT_ATOMS: atom_id res chain seq x y z
N MET A 1 -3.09 11.40 5.04
CA MET A 1 -2.99 10.36 6.08
C MET A 1 -3.76 10.79 7.32
N VAL A 2 -4.45 9.88 7.93
CA VAL A 2 -5.27 10.15 9.11
C VAL A 2 -4.75 9.32 10.28
N GLU A 3 -4.62 9.93 11.44
CA GLU A 3 -4.28 9.27 12.69
C GLU A 3 -5.54 8.97 13.47
N LEU A 4 -5.68 7.74 13.95
CA LEU A 4 -6.79 7.30 14.80
C LEU A 4 -6.23 6.85 16.15
N ILE A 5 -6.87 7.31 17.23
CA ILE A 5 -6.49 6.93 18.59
C ILE A 5 -7.67 6.23 19.23
N LEU A 6 -7.46 4.97 19.63
CA LEU A 6 -8.46 4.16 20.33
C LEU A 6 -7.86 3.67 21.65
N GLY A 7 -8.16 4.38 22.73
CA GLY A 7 -7.57 4.08 24.04
C GLY A 7 -6.06 4.24 24.01
N HIS A 8 -5.33 3.14 24.19
CA HIS A 8 -3.85 3.12 24.14
C HIS A 8 -3.32 2.82 22.74
N LEU A 9 -4.21 2.51 21.78
CA LEU A 9 -3.82 2.14 20.42
C LEU A 9 -3.77 3.36 19.53
N LYS A 10 -2.70 3.48 18.77
CA LYS A 10 -2.53 4.50 17.76
C LYS A 10 -2.44 3.81 16.41
N PHE A 11 -3.23 4.29 15.46
CA PHE A 11 -3.38 3.67 14.16
C PHE A 11 -3.43 4.74 13.08
N TYR A 12 -2.82 4.46 11.94
CA TYR A 12 -2.83 5.38 10.80
C TYR A 12 -3.54 4.76 9.62
N THR A 13 -4.23 5.60 8.85
CA THR A 13 -4.76 5.21 7.55
C THR A 13 -4.28 6.19 6.49
N ALA A 14 -4.03 5.69 5.30
CA ALA A 14 -3.64 6.52 4.17
C ALA A 14 -4.28 6.00 2.90
N ASN A 15 -4.76 6.92 2.07
CA ASN A 15 -5.22 6.63 0.72
C ASN A 15 -4.24 7.22 -0.26
N MET A 16 -3.79 6.44 -1.22
CA MET A 16 -2.81 6.87 -2.20
C MET A 16 -3.29 6.61 -3.61
N TYR A 17 -2.98 7.53 -4.49
CA TYR A 17 -3.14 7.36 -5.93
C TYR A 17 -1.77 7.48 -6.58
N LEU A 18 -1.34 6.42 -7.26
CA LEU A 18 -0.06 6.39 -7.95
C LEU A 18 -0.31 6.69 -9.43
N ASP A 19 0.09 7.87 -9.87
CA ASP A 19 -0.13 8.29 -11.24
C ASP A 19 0.71 7.44 -12.19
N ILE A 20 0.05 6.85 -13.19
CA ILE A 20 0.72 6.01 -14.18
C ILE A 20 1.73 6.78 -15.02
N SER A 21 1.55 8.09 -15.17
CA SER A 21 2.48 8.96 -15.88
C SER A 21 3.64 9.43 -14.99
N GLY A 22 3.55 9.22 -13.68
CA GLY A 22 4.57 9.61 -12.73
C GLY A 22 5.66 8.55 -12.58
N LYS A 23 6.70 8.93 -11.85
CA LYS A 23 7.79 8.00 -11.52
C LYS A 23 7.41 7.20 -10.28
N LEU A 24 7.46 5.89 -10.39
CA LEU A 24 7.15 5.01 -9.26
C LEU A 24 8.11 5.25 -8.09
N ASP A 25 9.35 5.62 -8.34
CA ASP A 25 10.31 5.93 -7.28
C ASP A 25 9.83 7.07 -6.37
N ASP A 26 9.19 8.09 -6.93
CA ASP A 26 8.64 9.19 -6.14
C ASP A 26 7.49 8.69 -5.25
N ASP A 27 6.65 7.81 -5.76
CA ASP A 27 5.56 7.22 -5.00
C ASP A 27 6.10 6.32 -3.88
N ILE A 28 7.13 5.54 -4.17
CA ILE A 28 7.80 4.69 -3.17
C ILE A 28 8.40 5.56 -2.06
N ASN A 29 9.02 6.68 -2.39
CA ASN A 29 9.52 7.61 -1.40
C ASN A 29 8.41 8.18 -0.52
N SER A 30 7.25 8.49 -1.11
CA SER A 30 6.08 8.94 -0.35
C SER A 30 5.57 7.88 0.61
N ILE A 31 5.54 6.61 0.18
CA ILE A 31 5.16 5.50 1.07
C ILE A 31 6.17 5.38 2.22
N ASN A 32 7.46 5.48 1.94
CA ASN A 32 8.48 5.47 2.97
C ASN A 32 8.28 6.57 4.01
N ASP A 33 7.94 7.78 3.58
CA ASP A 33 7.68 8.89 4.48
C ASP A 33 6.50 8.59 5.41
N ILE A 34 5.44 8.01 4.87
CA ILE A 34 4.28 7.58 5.64
C ILE A 34 4.67 6.53 6.68
N LEU A 35 5.47 5.54 6.28
CA LEU A 35 5.95 4.49 7.19
C LEU A 35 6.81 5.06 8.29
N GLN A 36 7.64 6.07 8.02
CA GLN A 36 8.44 6.75 9.03
C GLN A 36 7.58 7.46 10.06
N ILE A 37 6.49 8.10 9.63
CA ILE A 37 5.55 8.75 10.55
C ILE A 37 4.85 7.72 11.42
N ALA A 38 4.39 6.63 10.83
CA ALA A 38 3.69 5.57 11.56
C ALA A 38 4.61 4.81 12.52
N LYS A 39 5.88 4.64 12.15
CA LYS A 39 6.88 3.90 12.95
C LYS A 39 6.39 2.52 13.34
N THR A 40 6.18 2.27 14.64
CA THR A 40 5.73 1.00 15.17
C THR A 40 4.21 0.92 15.33
N SER A 41 3.49 1.98 15.01
CA SER A 41 2.03 1.99 15.05
C SER A 41 1.44 1.17 13.90
N GLY A 42 0.21 0.71 14.06
CA GLY A 42 -0.51 0.06 12.97
C GLY A 42 -0.78 1.04 11.84
N ILE A 43 -0.75 0.55 10.62
CA ILE A 43 -1.07 1.35 9.44
C ILE A 43 -1.85 0.52 8.43
N LEU A 44 -2.86 1.15 7.84
CA LEU A 44 -3.58 0.63 6.70
C LEU A 44 -3.43 1.60 5.54
N ILE A 45 -2.92 1.11 4.43
CA ILE A 45 -2.78 1.89 3.21
C ILE A 45 -3.72 1.31 2.16
N THR A 46 -4.58 2.16 1.60
CA THR A 46 -5.35 1.83 0.41
C THR A 46 -4.75 2.60 -0.75
N MET A 47 -4.54 1.94 -1.89
CA MET A 47 -3.96 2.63 -3.03
C MET A 47 -4.52 2.15 -4.35
N ASP A 48 -4.59 3.06 -5.29
CA ASP A 48 -4.69 2.75 -6.70
C ASP A 48 -3.26 2.82 -7.26
N SER A 49 -2.65 1.66 -7.43
CA SER A 49 -1.23 1.59 -7.76
C SER A 49 -0.95 1.82 -9.25
N ASN A 50 -1.96 1.74 -10.10
CA ASN A 50 -1.80 1.80 -11.55
C ASN A 50 -0.70 0.86 -12.06
N SER A 51 -0.58 -0.30 -11.40
CA SER A 51 0.38 -1.33 -11.75
C SER A 51 -0.28 -2.69 -11.61
N ARG A 52 0.28 -3.68 -12.29
CA ARG A 52 -0.30 -5.01 -12.35
C ARG A 52 0.62 -6.00 -11.66
N SER A 53 0.05 -6.81 -10.77
CA SER A 53 0.78 -7.86 -10.09
C SER A 53 -0.15 -9.00 -9.70
N ARG A 54 0.37 -10.21 -9.82
CA ARG A 54 -0.30 -11.39 -9.28
C ARG A 54 -0.40 -11.36 -7.75
N MET A 55 0.44 -10.58 -7.11
CA MET A 55 0.42 -10.40 -5.67
C MET A 55 -0.90 -9.80 -5.19
N TRP A 56 -1.55 -8.98 -5.99
CA TRP A 56 -2.90 -8.44 -5.71
C TRP A 56 -3.94 -8.93 -6.69
N PHE A 57 -3.75 -10.17 -7.13
CA PHE A 57 -4.73 -10.94 -7.90
C PHE A 57 -5.03 -10.42 -9.31
N ASP A 58 -4.10 -9.70 -9.92
CA ASP A 58 -4.19 -9.41 -11.33
C ASP A 58 -3.76 -10.65 -12.14
N LYS A 59 -4.09 -10.65 -13.42
CA LYS A 59 -3.77 -11.75 -14.32
C LYS A 59 -2.30 -11.84 -14.69
N LEU A 60 -1.59 -10.73 -14.57
CA LEU A 60 -0.17 -10.66 -14.90
C LEU A 60 0.55 -9.67 -13.99
N THR A 61 1.87 -9.74 -14.00
CA THR A 61 2.74 -8.78 -13.32
C THR A 61 3.52 -8.01 -14.38
N ASN A 62 3.35 -6.69 -14.39
CA ASN A 62 4.15 -5.83 -15.26
C ASN A 62 5.40 -5.31 -14.52
N ALA A 63 6.27 -4.58 -15.24
CA ALA A 63 7.51 -4.09 -14.66
C ALA A 63 7.26 -3.16 -13.45
N ARG A 64 6.27 -2.29 -13.55
CA ARG A 64 5.89 -1.38 -12.47
C ARG A 64 5.39 -2.16 -11.26
N GLY A 65 4.54 -3.18 -11.49
CA GLY A 65 4.02 -4.03 -10.42
C GLY A 65 5.12 -4.84 -9.75
N LYS A 66 6.07 -5.36 -10.51
CA LYS A 66 7.22 -6.10 -9.98
C LYS A 66 8.05 -5.25 -9.04
N LYS A 67 8.32 -4.01 -9.42
CA LYS A 67 9.07 -3.07 -8.59
C LYS A 67 8.33 -2.74 -7.30
N LEU A 68 7.02 -2.53 -7.39
CA LEU A 68 6.20 -2.27 -6.22
C LEU A 68 6.14 -3.49 -5.28
N GLU A 69 5.99 -4.71 -5.84
CA GLU A 69 6.06 -5.95 -5.04
C GLU A 69 7.34 -6.03 -4.21
N GLU A 70 8.48 -5.81 -4.85
CA GLU A 70 9.78 -5.89 -4.19
C GLU A 70 9.89 -4.91 -3.05
N PHE A 71 9.37 -3.68 -3.23
CA PHE A 71 9.33 -2.70 -2.18
C PHE A 71 8.44 -3.13 -1.01
N LEU A 72 7.22 -3.60 -1.30
CA LEU A 72 6.27 -4.02 -0.27
C LEU A 72 6.82 -5.18 0.56
N ILE A 73 7.46 -6.15 -0.11
CA ILE A 73 8.10 -7.27 0.57
C ILE A 73 9.25 -6.78 1.46
N SER A 74 10.08 -5.87 0.95
CA SER A 74 11.23 -5.35 1.71
C SER A 74 10.81 -4.62 2.97
N LYS A 75 9.61 -4.05 3.00
CA LYS A 75 9.05 -3.34 4.15
C LYS A 75 8.12 -4.19 5.00
N GLN A 76 8.00 -5.47 4.68
CA GLN A 76 7.11 -6.41 5.38
C GLN A 76 5.65 -5.94 5.38
N LEU A 77 5.23 -5.30 4.30
CA LEU A 77 3.85 -4.89 4.11
C LEU A 77 3.07 -6.03 3.46
N PHE A 78 1.90 -6.31 4.01
CA PHE A 78 1.06 -7.39 3.51
C PHE A 78 -0.05 -6.84 2.63
N VAL A 79 -0.20 -7.41 1.45
CA VAL A 79 -1.35 -7.14 0.60
C VAL A 79 -2.49 -8.05 1.03
N VAL A 80 -3.61 -7.46 1.37
CA VAL A 80 -4.79 -8.19 1.87
C VAL A 80 -5.97 -8.14 0.90
N ASN A 81 -5.69 -7.90 -0.38
CA ASN A 81 -6.71 -7.98 -1.42
C ASN A 81 -7.32 -9.39 -1.45
N GLU A 82 -8.61 -9.44 -1.62
CA GLU A 82 -9.31 -10.70 -1.84
C GLU A 82 -9.65 -10.87 -3.31
N LYS A 83 -9.53 -12.10 -3.79
CA LYS A 83 -9.69 -12.41 -5.21
C LYS A 83 -11.05 -12.03 -5.78
N ASN A 84 -12.11 -12.22 -5.02
CA ASN A 84 -13.49 -12.08 -5.49
C ASN A 84 -14.34 -11.12 -4.69
N GLU A 85 -13.79 -10.45 -3.70
CA GLU A 85 -14.56 -9.62 -2.79
C GLU A 85 -13.93 -8.27 -2.54
N MET A 86 -14.80 -7.29 -2.44
CA MET A 86 -14.44 -5.96 -1.98
C MET A 86 -14.59 -5.91 -0.47
N ASN A 87 -13.48 -5.87 0.24
CA ASN A 87 -13.50 -5.73 1.68
C ASN A 87 -12.84 -4.41 2.09
N SER A 88 -13.64 -3.51 2.64
CA SER A 88 -13.19 -2.19 3.04
C SER A 88 -12.28 -2.18 4.27
N LYS A 89 -12.17 -3.32 4.97
CA LYS A 89 -11.35 -3.44 6.18
C LYS A 89 -9.91 -3.82 5.88
N GLN A 90 -9.54 -3.95 4.63
CA GLN A 90 -8.27 -4.51 4.23
C GLN A 90 -7.46 -3.54 3.39
N LEU A 91 -6.14 -3.76 3.37
CA LEU A 91 -5.27 -3.06 2.46
C LEU A 91 -5.59 -3.50 1.03
N ARG A 92 -5.69 -2.52 0.15
CA ARG A 92 -5.91 -2.74 -1.27
C ARG A 92 -4.88 -2.04 -2.09
N VAL A 93 -4.49 -2.71 -3.09
CA VAL A 93 -3.57 -2.18 -4.08
C VAL A 93 -4.24 -2.12 -5.44
#